data_170aa8894b80a944f601c888187727a6
#
_entry.id   170aa8894b80a944f601c888187727a6
#
_cell.length_a   1.000
_cell.length_b   1.000
_cell.length_c   1.000
_cell.angle_alpha   90.00
_cell.angle_beta   90.00
_cell.angle_gamma   90.00
#
_symmetry.space_group_name_H-M   'P 1'
#
loop_
_entity.id
_entity.type
_entity.pdbx_description
1 polymer ?
#
loop_
_entity_poly.entity_id
_entity_poly.type
_entity_poly.pdbx_seq_one_letter_code
_entity_poly.pdbx_strand_id
1 'polypeptide(L)'
;MPDKIRLGVIGANIHRGWAVRSHLPALVASPEFELTAVCTTRMESAEESQQKFGARLAFDDYREMLAHPDIDAVAIVLRVPAHYEPTMAALNAGKHVYTEWPLGRTTAEAQEMADLARSKGLGNMVGLQSRANPAILYAKDLVESGFVGDVMSCHVSRIGGGVLERQSDRTWQRDKELGANTLTIACGHTIDALRFV
;
A
#
# COMPACT_ATOMS: atom_id res chain seq x y z
N MET A 1 17.54 -21.79 -3.26
CA MET A 1 16.65 -20.86 -2.56
C MET A 1 15.46 -20.66 -3.48
N PRO A 2 14.22 -20.51 -2.98
CA PRO A 2 13.12 -20.17 -3.87
C PRO A 2 13.45 -18.86 -4.58
N ASP A 3 12.99 -18.74 -5.83
CA ASP A 3 13.20 -17.52 -6.61
C ASP A 3 12.54 -16.34 -5.90
N LYS A 4 13.25 -15.21 -5.85
CA LYS A 4 12.69 -13.98 -5.24
C LYS A 4 11.54 -13.46 -6.10
N ILE A 5 10.54 -12.89 -5.45
CA ILE A 5 9.46 -12.17 -6.13
C ILE A 5 10.04 -10.86 -6.70
N ARG A 6 9.98 -10.70 -8.02
CA ARG A 6 10.46 -9.51 -8.73
C ARG A 6 9.42 -8.41 -8.68
N LEU A 7 9.67 -7.40 -7.83
CA LEU A 7 8.69 -6.37 -7.49
C LEU A 7 9.02 -5.03 -8.14
N GLY A 8 8.02 -4.42 -8.76
CA GLY A 8 8.02 -3.02 -9.18
C GLY A 8 7.30 -2.13 -8.16
N VAL A 9 7.78 -0.89 -7.97
CA VAL A 9 7.14 0.09 -7.08
C VAL A 9 6.68 1.31 -7.86
N ILE A 10 5.38 1.55 -7.91
CA ILE A 10 4.77 2.75 -8.50
C ILE A 10 4.59 3.80 -7.40
N GLY A 11 5.14 5.00 -7.61
CA GLY A 11 5.17 6.07 -6.61
C GLY A 11 6.46 6.08 -5.78
N ALA A 12 7.55 5.59 -6.33
CA ALA A 12 8.85 5.42 -5.69
C ALA A 12 9.67 6.73 -5.54
N ASN A 13 9.03 7.88 -5.25
CA ASN A 13 9.73 9.15 -5.11
C ASN A 13 10.57 9.19 -3.82
N ILE A 14 11.84 9.60 -3.93
CA ILE A 14 12.79 9.59 -2.81
C ILE A 14 12.73 10.83 -1.90
N HIS A 15 12.09 11.89 -2.35
CA HIS A 15 12.00 13.15 -1.60
C HIS A 15 10.75 13.25 -0.74
N ARG A 16 9.71 12.47 -1.08
CA ARG A 16 8.41 12.53 -0.40
C ARG A 16 7.61 11.23 -0.55
N GLY A 17 6.63 11.06 0.32
CA GLY A 17 5.69 9.95 0.25
C GLY A 17 6.02 8.82 1.21
N TRP A 18 5.23 7.78 1.12
CA TRP A 18 5.31 6.62 2.01
C TRP A 18 6.32 5.59 1.50
N ALA A 19 6.54 5.49 0.18
CA ALA A 19 7.47 4.55 -0.41
C ALA A 19 8.89 4.69 0.17
N VAL A 20 9.43 5.90 0.19
CA VAL A 20 10.80 6.17 0.67
C VAL A 20 10.97 5.94 2.17
N ARG A 21 9.90 6.05 2.95
CA ARG A 21 9.94 5.90 4.42
C ARG A 21 9.70 4.47 4.88
N SER A 22 9.02 3.66 4.09
CA SER A 22 8.56 2.33 4.47
C SER A 22 8.92 1.26 3.44
N HIS A 23 8.30 1.29 2.26
CA HIS A 23 8.38 0.19 1.30
C HIS A 23 9.78 -0.05 0.75
N LEU A 24 10.43 0.99 0.21
CA LEU A 24 11.73 0.84 -0.43
C LEU A 24 12.81 0.32 0.54
N PRO A 25 12.97 0.86 1.76
CA PRO A 25 13.90 0.28 2.74
C PRO A 25 13.56 -1.16 3.12
N ALA A 26 12.27 -1.48 3.29
CA ALA A 26 11.85 -2.84 3.66
C ALA A 26 12.13 -3.84 2.53
N LEU A 27 11.86 -3.47 1.28
CA LEU A 27 12.12 -4.34 0.12
C LEU A 27 13.60 -4.61 -0.07
N VAL A 28 14.47 -3.60 0.09
CA VAL A 28 15.92 -3.78 0.02
C VAL A 28 16.44 -4.72 1.11
N ALA A 29 15.84 -4.67 2.30
CA ALA A 29 16.22 -5.52 3.42
C ALA A 29 15.63 -6.95 3.38
N SER A 30 14.58 -7.18 2.57
CA SER A 30 13.90 -8.47 2.51
C SER A 30 14.68 -9.50 1.68
N PRO A 31 14.84 -10.72 2.19
CA PRO A 31 15.43 -11.81 1.41
C PRO A 31 14.46 -12.40 0.37
N GLU A 32 13.15 -12.12 0.48
CA GLU A 32 12.09 -12.73 -0.32
C GLU A 32 11.77 -11.95 -1.59
N PHE A 33 12.14 -10.66 -1.62
CA PHE A 33 11.85 -9.77 -2.72
C PHE A 33 13.11 -9.29 -3.43
N GLU A 34 12.97 -9.04 -4.72
CA GLU A 34 13.92 -8.27 -5.52
C GLU A 34 13.24 -6.97 -5.93
N LEU A 35 13.82 -5.83 -5.55
CA LEU A 35 13.38 -4.54 -6.05
C LEU A 35 13.83 -4.40 -7.51
N THR A 36 12.99 -4.88 -8.42
CA THR A 36 13.33 -4.96 -9.85
C THR A 36 13.15 -3.62 -10.55
N ALA A 37 12.07 -2.91 -10.23
CA ALA A 37 11.74 -1.66 -10.91
C ALA A 37 11.19 -0.60 -9.95
N VAL A 38 11.46 0.65 -10.30
CA VAL A 38 10.86 1.83 -9.67
C VAL A 38 10.21 2.70 -10.74
N CYS A 39 9.05 3.27 -10.42
CA CYS A 39 8.33 4.16 -11.31
C CYS A 39 7.89 5.43 -10.58
N THR A 40 8.13 6.58 -11.21
CA THR A 40 7.63 7.89 -10.77
C THR A 40 7.05 8.63 -11.99
N THR A 41 6.65 9.88 -11.83
CA THR A 41 6.07 10.69 -12.92
C THR A 41 7.12 11.40 -13.78
N ARG A 42 8.42 11.20 -13.52
CA ARG A 42 9.55 11.80 -14.27
C ARG A 42 10.73 10.87 -14.22
N MET A 43 11.36 10.62 -15.35
CA MET A 43 12.52 9.73 -15.45
C MET A 43 13.64 10.11 -14.48
N GLU A 44 13.97 11.39 -14.36
CA GLU A 44 14.98 11.89 -13.41
C GLU A 44 14.75 11.38 -11.97
N SER A 45 13.51 11.50 -11.46
CA SER A 45 13.20 11.04 -10.12
C SER A 45 13.09 9.52 -9.99
N ALA A 46 12.85 8.80 -11.08
CA ALA A 46 12.90 7.34 -11.12
C ALA A 46 14.35 6.86 -11.08
N GLU A 47 15.24 7.46 -11.83
CA GLU A 47 16.68 7.16 -11.82
C GLU A 47 17.33 7.47 -10.46
N GLU A 48 16.97 8.58 -9.80
CA GLU A 48 17.39 8.87 -8.44
C GLU A 48 16.96 7.75 -7.46
N SER A 49 15.73 7.27 -7.59
CA SER A 49 15.22 6.18 -6.77
C SER A 49 15.93 4.87 -7.07
N GLN A 50 16.15 4.58 -8.34
CA GLN A 50 16.90 3.42 -8.82
C GLN A 50 18.31 3.37 -8.20
N GLN A 51 19.04 4.47 -8.31
CA GLN A 51 20.40 4.58 -7.77
C GLN A 51 20.43 4.41 -6.25
N LYS A 52 19.50 5.08 -5.57
CA LYS A 52 19.46 5.07 -4.11
C LYS A 52 19.13 3.72 -3.50
N PHE A 53 18.23 2.97 -4.11
CA PHE A 53 17.71 1.71 -3.58
C PHE A 53 18.15 0.47 -4.35
N GLY A 54 18.95 0.65 -5.40
CA GLY A 54 19.53 -0.47 -6.16
C GLY A 54 18.52 -1.22 -7.03
N ALA A 55 17.45 -0.56 -7.49
CA ALA A 55 16.52 -1.16 -8.44
C ALA A 55 17.22 -1.39 -9.80
N ARG A 56 16.84 -2.46 -10.50
CA ARG A 56 17.43 -2.76 -11.82
C ARG A 56 16.95 -1.81 -12.91
N LEU A 57 15.69 -1.40 -12.85
CA LEU A 57 14.98 -0.64 -13.89
C LEU A 57 14.35 0.61 -13.31
N ALA A 58 14.28 1.67 -14.12
CA ALA A 58 13.57 2.91 -13.82
C ALA A 58 12.61 3.25 -14.93
N PHE A 59 11.42 3.74 -14.57
CA PHE A 59 10.35 4.10 -15.51
C PHE A 59 9.69 5.41 -15.08
N ASP A 60 9.19 6.17 -16.04
CA ASP A 60 8.31 7.33 -15.83
C ASP A 60 6.87 7.09 -16.30
N ASP A 61 6.62 6.00 -17.02
CA ASP A 61 5.29 5.44 -17.28
C ASP A 61 5.16 4.04 -16.66
N TYR A 62 4.22 3.89 -15.74
CA TYR A 62 3.94 2.61 -15.11
C TYR A 62 3.41 1.56 -16.09
N ARG A 63 2.84 1.95 -17.24
CA ARG A 63 2.35 1.01 -18.25
C ARG A 63 3.50 0.28 -18.93
N GLU A 64 4.60 1.00 -19.20
CA GLU A 64 5.83 0.39 -19.72
C GLU A 64 6.43 -0.57 -18.69
N MET A 65 6.47 -0.17 -17.42
CA MET A 65 6.90 -1.05 -16.33
C MET A 65 6.04 -2.30 -16.25
N LEU A 66 4.72 -2.20 -16.34
CA LEU A 66 3.80 -3.34 -16.27
C LEU A 66 3.95 -4.31 -17.45
N ALA A 67 4.35 -3.83 -18.61
CA ALA A 67 4.62 -4.65 -19.79
C ALA A 67 5.95 -5.43 -19.68
N HIS A 68 6.82 -5.08 -18.73
CA HIS A 68 8.14 -5.71 -18.62
C HIS A 68 8.02 -7.16 -18.09
N PRO A 69 8.67 -8.15 -18.75
CA PRO A 69 8.54 -9.57 -18.41
C PRO A 69 9.19 -9.93 -17.06
N ASP A 70 10.16 -9.14 -16.60
CA ASP A 70 10.87 -9.39 -15.35
C ASP A 70 10.14 -8.85 -14.11
N ILE A 71 8.88 -8.48 -14.22
CA ILE A 71 8.08 -8.01 -13.07
C ILE A 71 6.97 -9.02 -12.81
N ASP A 72 6.94 -9.57 -11.60
CA ASP A 72 5.93 -10.53 -11.16
C ASP A 72 4.78 -9.81 -10.43
N ALA A 73 5.13 -8.82 -9.63
CA ALA A 73 4.21 -8.10 -8.78
C ALA A 73 4.52 -6.60 -8.74
N VAL A 74 3.53 -5.78 -8.37
CA VAL A 74 3.73 -4.35 -8.19
C VAL A 74 3.13 -3.84 -6.88
N ALA A 75 3.85 -2.91 -6.25
CA ALA A 75 3.36 -2.14 -5.12
C ALA A 75 2.94 -0.73 -5.59
N ILE A 76 1.67 -0.39 -5.37
CA ILE A 76 1.08 0.89 -5.74
C ILE A 76 1.03 1.78 -4.51
N VAL A 77 1.99 2.71 -4.42
CA VAL A 77 2.24 3.56 -3.25
C VAL A 77 2.01 5.03 -3.63
N LEU A 78 0.79 5.31 -3.96
CA LEU A 78 0.33 6.60 -4.48
C LEU A 78 -0.64 7.29 -3.49
N ARG A 79 -1.21 8.40 -3.91
CA ARG A 79 -2.39 8.99 -3.24
C ARG A 79 -3.64 8.25 -3.70
N VAL A 80 -4.62 8.11 -2.82
CA VAL A 80 -5.86 7.35 -3.06
C VAL A 80 -6.52 7.62 -4.43
N PRO A 81 -6.65 8.87 -4.90
CA PRO A 81 -7.24 9.13 -6.21
C PRO A 81 -6.50 8.50 -7.40
N ALA A 82 -5.24 8.13 -7.19
CA ALA A 82 -4.39 7.53 -8.21
C ALA A 82 -4.18 6.02 -8.01
N HIS A 83 -4.95 5.34 -7.16
CA HIS A 83 -4.83 3.89 -6.94
C HIS A 83 -5.52 3.08 -8.02
N TYR A 84 -6.71 3.50 -8.43
CA TYR A 84 -7.62 2.70 -9.27
C TYR A 84 -6.99 2.33 -10.62
N GLU A 85 -6.58 3.32 -11.42
CA GLU A 85 -6.07 3.07 -12.77
C GLU A 85 -4.82 2.17 -12.79
N PRO A 86 -3.74 2.42 -12.01
CA PRO A 86 -2.58 1.55 -12.00
C PRO A 86 -2.88 0.15 -11.46
N THR A 87 -3.80 0.02 -10.48
CA THR A 87 -4.20 -1.29 -9.96
C THR A 87 -4.92 -2.10 -11.03
N MET A 88 -5.89 -1.50 -11.72
CA MET A 88 -6.61 -2.15 -12.82
C MET A 88 -5.68 -2.50 -13.99
N ALA A 89 -4.74 -1.62 -14.33
CA ALA A 89 -3.75 -1.88 -15.37
C ALA A 89 -2.82 -3.04 -15.00
N ALA A 90 -2.33 -3.09 -13.75
CA ALA A 90 -1.47 -4.17 -13.26
C ALA A 90 -2.19 -5.52 -13.29
N LEU A 91 -3.42 -5.58 -12.79
CA LEU A 91 -4.24 -6.78 -12.85
C LEU A 91 -4.51 -7.22 -14.30
N ASN A 92 -4.78 -6.28 -15.21
CA ASN A 92 -4.97 -6.59 -16.62
C ASN A 92 -3.70 -7.10 -17.30
N ALA A 93 -2.53 -6.61 -16.89
CA ALA A 93 -1.23 -7.10 -17.31
C ALA A 93 -0.82 -8.46 -16.67
N GLY A 94 -1.69 -9.05 -15.84
CA GLY A 94 -1.42 -10.33 -15.16
C GLY A 94 -0.42 -10.23 -14.00
N LYS A 95 -0.23 -9.04 -13.44
CA LYS A 95 0.69 -8.85 -12.30
C LYS A 95 -0.05 -8.99 -10.98
N HIS A 96 0.59 -9.59 -9.98
CA HIS A 96 0.14 -9.52 -8.60
C HIS A 96 0.23 -8.09 -8.08
N VAL A 97 -0.67 -7.69 -7.18
CA VAL A 97 -0.74 -6.30 -6.73
C VAL A 97 -0.75 -6.16 -5.22
N TYR A 98 -0.02 -5.19 -4.72
CA TYR A 98 -0.17 -4.59 -3.41
C TYR A 98 -0.60 -3.14 -3.63
N THR A 99 -1.71 -2.71 -3.02
CA THR A 99 -2.18 -1.32 -3.10
C THR A 99 -2.33 -0.76 -1.69
N GLU A 100 -1.87 0.47 -1.47
CA GLU A 100 -2.02 1.15 -0.18
C GLU A 100 -3.48 1.37 0.21
N TRP A 101 -3.71 1.51 1.52
CA TRP A 101 -5.01 1.88 2.09
C TRP A 101 -5.23 3.41 2.07
N PRO A 102 -6.44 3.91 1.77
CA PRO A 102 -7.63 3.22 1.25
C PRO A 102 -7.44 2.67 -0.17
N LEU A 103 -8.03 1.50 -0.47
CA LEU A 103 -7.84 0.81 -1.75
C LEU A 103 -8.32 1.67 -2.94
N GLY A 104 -9.47 2.33 -2.82
CA GLY A 104 -10.04 3.22 -3.83
C GLY A 104 -10.72 4.42 -3.19
N ARG A 105 -11.19 5.36 -4.00
CA ARG A 105 -11.97 6.52 -3.55
C ARG A 105 -13.35 6.12 -3.06
N THR A 106 -13.91 5.08 -3.66
CA THR A 106 -15.25 4.57 -3.39
C THR A 106 -15.23 3.07 -3.17
N THR A 107 -16.29 2.54 -2.55
CA THR A 107 -16.51 1.11 -2.43
C THR A 107 -16.65 0.44 -3.79
N ALA A 108 -17.24 1.11 -4.78
CA ALA A 108 -17.37 0.58 -6.14
C ALA A 108 -16.00 0.34 -6.78
N GLU A 109 -15.10 1.35 -6.76
CA GLU A 109 -13.72 1.17 -7.24
C GLU A 109 -13.01 0.01 -6.54
N ALA A 110 -13.13 -0.08 -5.22
CA ALA A 110 -12.52 -1.17 -4.44
C ALA A 110 -13.09 -2.54 -4.83
N GLN A 111 -14.40 -2.63 -5.06
CA GLN A 111 -15.08 -3.86 -5.46
C GLN A 111 -14.63 -4.31 -6.85
N GLU A 112 -14.56 -3.39 -7.83
CA GLU A 112 -14.10 -3.69 -9.17
C GLU A 112 -12.67 -4.24 -9.19
N MET A 113 -11.75 -3.60 -8.43
CA MET A 113 -10.38 -4.10 -8.29
C MET A 113 -10.31 -5.49 -7.68
N ALA A 114 -11.09 -5.74 -6.62
CA ALA A 114 -11.15 -7.03 -5.95
C ALA A 114 -11.74 -8.13 -6.85
N ASP A 115 -12.80 -7.81 -7.60
CA ASP A 115 -13.45 -8.76 -8.51
C ASP A 115 -12.54 -9.10 -9.70
N LEU A 116 -11.84 -8.11 -10.25
CA LEU A 116 -10.87 -8.37 -11.32
C LEU A 116 -9.72 -9.26 -10.83
N ALA A 117 -9.15 -8.96 -9.66
CA ALA A 117 -8.08 -9.79 -9.10
C ALA A 117 -8.54 -11.24 -8.90
N ARG A 118 -9.74 -11.42 -8.34
CA ARG A 118 -10.34 -12.75 -8.13
C ARG A 118 -10.59 -13.48 -9.45
N SER A 119 -11.17 -12.81 -10.43
CA SER A 119 -11.47 -13.39 -11.74
C SER A 119 -10.24 -13.87 -12.49
N LYS A 120 -9.10 -13.21 -12.28
CA LYS A 120 -7.81 -13.56 -12.88
C LYS A 120 -6.95 -14.51 -12.04
N GLY A 121 -7.39 -14.86 -10.82
CA GLY A 121 -6.61 -15.69 -9.89
C GLY A 121 -5.31 -15.04 -9.44
N LEU A 122 -5.24 -13.70 -9.43
CA LEU A 122 -4.03 -12.97 -9.07
C LEU A 122 -3.98 -12.69 -7.57
N GLY A 123 -2.78 -12.83 -7.01
CA GLY A 123 -2.48 -12.39 -5.65
C GLY A 123 -2.71 -10.89 -5.52
N ASN A 124 -3.47 -10.51 -4.49
CA ASN A 124 -3.76 -9.10 -4.21
C ASN A 124 -3.74 -8.83 -2.71
N MET A 125 -3.25 -7.67 -2.33
CA MET A 125 -3.15 -7.26 -0.94
C MET A 125 -3.41 -5.77 -0.81
N VAL A 126 -4.06 -5.39 0.30
CA VAL A 126 -4.26 -4.00 0.69
C VAL A 126 -3.36 -3.66 1.88
N GLY A 127 -2.78 -2.47 1.87
CA GLY A 127 -1.84 -1.98 2.89
C GLY A 127 -2.46 -1.74 4.27
N LEU A 128 -2.92 -2.80 4.92
CA LEU A 128 -3.48 -2.79 6.28
C LEU A 128 -2.45 -3.31 7.29
N GLN A 129 -1.34 -2.59 7.39
CA GLN A 129 -0.13 -3.01 8.10
C GLN A 129 -0.31 -3.25 9.61
N SER A 130 -1.39 -2.76 10.22
CA SER A 130 -1.69 -3.04 11.63
C SER A 130 -1.83 -4.53 11.90
N ARG A 131 -2.27 -5.33 10.93
CA ARG A 131 -2.41 -6.79 11.04
C ARG A 131 -1.07 -7.52 11.22
N ALA A 132 0.04 -6.88 10.85
CA ALA A 132 1.40 -7.41 11.06
C ALA A 132 2.10 -6.78 12.28
N ASN A 133 1.42 -5.89 13.02
CA ASN A 133 2.01 -5.25 14.19
C ASN A 133 2.04 -6.21 15.37
N PRO A 134 3.21 -6.46 16.00
CA PRO A 134 3.33 -7.42 17.10
C PRO A 134 2.37 -7.16 18.28
N ALA A 135 2.09 -5.89 18.61
CA ALA A 135 1.15 -5.55 19.67
C ALA A 135 -0.30 -5.90 19.31
N ILE A 136 -0.68 -5.73 18.04
CA ILE A 136 -2.02 -6.11 17.56
C ILE A 136 -2.16 -7.63 17.48
N LEU A 137 -1.12 -8.33 17.01
CA LEU A 137 -1.08 -9.80 17.03
C LEU A 137 -1.21 -10.34 18.45
N TYR A 138 -0.48 -9.76 19.40
CA TYR A 138 -0.57 -10.16 20.81
C TYR A 138 -1.95 -9.87 21.41
N ALA A 139 -2.55 -8.73 21.10
CA ALA A 139 -3.94 -8.44 21.52
C ALA A 139 -4.93 -9.48 20.99
N LYS A 140 -4.77 -9.88 19.72
CA LYS A 140 -5.55 -10.94 19.10
C LYS A 140 -5.38 -12.27 19.85
N ASP A 141 -4.13 -12.68 20.13
CA ASP A 141 -3.85 -13.90 20.87
C ASP A 141 -4.51 -13.91 22.27
N LEU A 142 -4.50 -12.76 22.96
CA LEU A 142 -5.18 -12.62 24.26
C LEU A 142 -6.69 -12.78 24.17
N VAL A 143 -7.31 -12.21 23.13
CA VAL A 143 -8.76 -12.37 22.91
C VAL A 143 -9.08 -13.83 22.55
N GLU A 144 -8.39 -14.40 21.58
CA GLU A 144 -8.61 -15.78 21.10
C GLU A 144 -8.35 -16.83 22.19
N SER A 145 -7.38 -16.58 23.08
CA SER A 145 -7.10 -17.47 24.24
C SER A 145 -8.10 -17.33 25.38
N GLY A 146 -9.08 -16.44 25.29
CA GLY A 146 -10.08 -16.21 26.32
C GLY A 146 -9.59 -15.40 27.52
N PHE A 147 -8.43 -14.76 27.45
CA PHE A 147 -7.85 -13.95 28.55
C PHE A 147 -8.80 -12.84 29.04
N VAL A 148 -9.54 -12.21 28.10
CA VAL A 148 -10.51 -11.16 28.41
C VAL A 148 -11.95 -11.68 28.62
N GLY A 149 -12.17 -12.99 28.47
CA GLY A 149 -13.51 -13.57 28.43
C GLY A 149 -14.32 -13.13 27.22
N ASP A 150 -15.65 -13.09 27.36
CA ASP A 150 -16.53 -12.60 26.30
C ASP A 150 -16.41 -11.06 26.16
N VAL A 151 -16.03 -10.60 24.97
CA VAL A 151 -15.87 -9.17 24.69
C VAL A 151 -17.24 -8.50 24.62
N MET A 152 -17.63 -7.78 25.65
CA MET A 152 -18.93 -7.08 25.75
C MET A 152 -18.90 -5.68 25.13
N SER A 153 -17.76 -5.01 25.17
CA SER A 153 -17.56 -3.67 24.57
C SER A 153 -16.08 -3.40 24.32
N CYS A 154 -15.81 -2.53 23.35
CA CYS A 154 -14.47 -2.03 23.09
C CYS A 154 -14.50 -0.50 22.94
N HIS A 155 -13.57 0.18 23.59
CA HIS A 155 -13.37 1.63 23.44
C HIS A 155 -11.96 1.91 22.92
N VAL A 156 -11.87 2.64 21.81
CA VAL A 156 -10.59 3.06 21.24
C VAL A 156 -10.55 4.57 21.08
N SER A 157 -9.52 5.18 21.61
CA SER A 157 -9.24 6.60 21.41
C SER A 157 -8.00 6.76 20.55
N ARG A 158 -8.14 7.45 19.42
CA ARG A 158 -7.02 7.82 18.55
C ARG A 158 -6.83 9.33 18.59
N ILE A 159 -5.77 9.76 19.25
CA ILE A 159 -5.42 11.18 19.40
C ILE A 159 -4.18 11.46 18.54
N GLY A 160 -4.24 12.47 17.71
CA GLY A 160 -3.12 12.88 16.86
C GLY A 160 -3.24 14.35 16.44
N GLY A 161 -2.13 15.09 16.44
CA GLY A 161 -2.06 16.52 16.12
C GLY A 161 -2.26 16.86 14.63
N GLY A 162 -2.33 15.88 13.77
CA GLY A 162 -2.14 16.03 12.32
C GLY A 162 -3.15 16.87 11.54
N VAL A 163 -4.23 17.37 12.12
CA VAL A 163 -5.23 18.17 11.37
C VAL A 163 -4.80 19.63 11.28
N LEU A 164 -4.19 20.17 12.32
CA LEU A 164 -3.77 21.58 12.37
C LEU A 164 -2.38 21.80 11.73
N GLU A 165 -1.52 20.80 11.77
CA GLU A 165 -0.13 20.86 11.32
C GLU A 165 0.08 20.27 9.92
N ARG A 166 -0.97 20.07 9.12
CA ARG A 166 -0.83 19.48 7.78
C ARG A 166 -0.01 20.37 6.87
N GLN A 167 1.12 19.83 6.45
CA GLN A 167 1.96 20.43 5.42
C GLN A 167 1.18 20.59 4.10
N SER A 168 1.58 21.52 3.27
CA SER A 168 0.92 21.87 2.01
C SER A 168 0.72 20.67 1.05
N ASP A 169 1.60 19.67 1.12
CA ASP A 169 1.51 18.45 0.31
C ASP A 169 0.38 17.49 0.71
N ARG A 170 -0.25 17.70 1.88
CA ARG A 170 -1.37 16.90 2.39
C ARG A 170 -2.73 17.61 2.37
N THR A 171 -2.83 18.79 1.78
CA THR A 171 -4.10 19.53 1.70
C THR A 171 -5.19 18.79 0.94
N TRP A 172 -4.82 17.91 0.00
CA TRP A 172 -5.72 17.02 -0.72
C TRP A 172 -6.56 16.13 0.20
N GLN A 173 -6.11 15.83 1.41
CA GLN A 173 -6.89 15.07 2.41
C GLN A 173 -8.04 15.87 3.05
N ARG A 174 -8.23 17.13 2.68
CA ARG A 174 -9.36 17.95 3.10
C ARG A 174 -10.56 17.83 2.17
N ASP A 175 -10.33 17.33 0.98
CA ASP A 175 -11.38 17.11 -0.01
C ASP A 175 -11.93 15.69 0.15
N LYS A 176 -13.20 15.60 0.57
CA LYS A 176 -13.88 14.31 0.78
C LYS A 176 -14.10 13.54 -0.52
N GLU A 177 -14.21 14.23 -1.66
CA GLU A 177 -14.44 13.63 -2.98
C GLU A 177 -13.21 12.86 -3.48
N LEU A 178 -12.04 13.11 -2.88
CA LEU A 178 -10.82 12.36 -3.16
C LEU A 178 -10.72 11.03 -2.37
N GLY A 179 -11.75 10.68 -1.60
CA GLY A 179 -11.84 9.41 -0.89
C GLY A 179 -10.87 9.23 0.28
N ALA A 180 -10.08 10.26 0.61
CA ALA A 180 -8.98 10.14 1.56
C ALA A 180 -8.95 11.31 2.55
N ASN A 181 -9.27 11.02 3.79
CA ASN A 181 -9.28 11.97 4.91
C ASN A 181 -8.89 11.26 6.21
N THR A 182 -8.95 11.97 7.33
CA THR A 182 -8.62 11.39 8.65
C THR A 182 -9.50 10.20 9.00
N LEU A 183 -10.78 10.23 8.65
CA LEU A 183 -11.71 9.12 8.93
C LEU A 183 -11.37 7.89 8.07
N THR A 184 -11.21 8.07 6.77
CA THR A 184 -10.95 6.94 5.85
C THR A 184 -9.55 6.37 6.04
N ILE A 185 -8.53 7.20 6.17
CA ILE A 185 -7.15 6.74 6.33
C ILE A 185 -6.88 6.27 7.76
N ALA A 186 -6.88 7.20 8.71
CA ALA A 186 -6.39 6.93 10.06
C ALA A 186 -7.37 6.07 10.87
N CYS A 187 -8.68 6.40 10.85
CA CYS A 187 -9.68 5.58 11.53
C CYS A 187 -9.93 4.27 10.81
N GLY A 188 -9.79 4.22 9.48
CA GLY A 188 -9.87 2.98 8.72
C GLY A 188 -8.85 1.93 9.18
N HIS A 189 -7.58 2.30 9.37
CA HIS A 189 -6.58 1.41 9.96
C HIS A 189 -6.96 0.96 11.39
N THR A 190 -7.56 1.86 12.18
CA THR A 190 -7.98 1.51 13.54
C THR A 190 -9.16 0.54 13.54
N ILE A 191 -10.16 0.79 12.68
CA ILE A 191 -11.32 -0.10 12.52
C ILE A 191 -10.88 -1.48 12.03
N ASP A 192 -9.95 -1.52 11.06
CA ASP A 192 -9.41 -2.79 10.57
C ASP A 192 -8.67 -3.58 11.65
N ALA A 193 -7.82 -2.91 12.45
CA ALA A 193 -7.13 -3.54 13.56
C ALA A 193 -8.10 -4.12 14.60
N LEU A 194 -9.17 -3.38 14.94
CA LEU A 194 -10.22 -3.85 15.86
C LEU A 194 -10.99 -5.06 15.32
N ARG A 195 -11.24 -5.09 14.01
CA ARG A 195 -11.92 -6.24 13.37
C ARG A 195 -11.02 -7.45 13.24
N PHE A 196 -9.73 -7.25 13.26
CA PHE A 196 -8.74 -8.31 13.14
C PHE A 196 -8.47 -9.00 14.48
N VAL A 197 -8.56 -8.27 15.57
CA VAL A 197 -8.48 -8.79 16.95
C VAL A 197 -9.78 -9.46 17.35
#